data_23d9a3260acaa101bae59381f071eeb7
#
_entry.id   23d9a3260acaa101bae59381f071eeb7
#
_cell.length_a   1.000
_cell.length_b   1.000
_cell.length_c   1.000
_cell.angle_alpha   90.00
_cell.angle_beta   90.00
_cell.angle_gamma   90.00
#
_symmetry.space_group_name_H-M   'P 1'
#
loop_
_entity.id
_entity.type
_entity.pdbx_description
1 polymer ?
#
loop_
_entity_poly.entity_id
_entity_poly.type
_entity_poly.pdbx_seq_one_letter_code
_entity_poly.pdbx_strand_id
1 'polypeptide(L)'
;LLSSQPFIVKSRENKELLANLLLDKHPILFEGLHTCFYLNHPLLENRYKMVRCHNIEHEYYYSLFENTNNLLKQFYFKSESKKLKKYESVLSAANKLLCISENDTVHFIKINNHSEYIPAFHGNELVNSNLEFDNYILYHANLCVSENEQMAIYLIQHIFTNKNYNYKIAGKEPSSALQKLLENKTNIELIANPTNDVLNNLISKAKINIVTSMIDAGFKLKLINALYLGGHCIVNKSKDEVLKKTIHEVDIENNVDFNNQIDELMLLSYSNQDKEVRNNYLNNHFSNHNSAKMILLA
;
A
#
# COMPACT_ATOMS: atom_id res chain seq x y z
N LEU A 1 26.64 7.42 -1.38
CA LEU A 1 27.05 6.29 -2.25
C LEU A 1 28.28 5.53 -1.73
N LEU A 2 29.20 6.19 -0.98
CA LEU A 2 30.46 5.59 -0.51
C LEU A 2 30.29 4.72 0.77
N SER A 3 29.17 4.77 1.45
CA SER A 3 28.91 3.93 2.63
C SER A 3 28.55 2.50 2.22
N SER A 4 29.02 1.51 2.99
CA SER A 4 28.59 0.11 2.88
C SER A 4 27.16 -0.12 3.42
N GLN A 5 26.67 0.79 4.26
CA GLN A 5 25.31 0.77 4.78
C GLN A 5 24.32 1.42 3.80
N PRO A 6 23.05 0.96 3.76
CA PRO A 6 22.01 1.61 2.98
C PRO A 6 21.82 3.07 3.42
N PHE A 7 21.58 3.96 2.45
CA PHE A 7 21.40 5.38 2.76
C PHE A 7 20.20 5.64 3.66
N ILE A 8 19.07 4.94 3.41
CA ILE A 8 17.85 5.11 4.22
C ILE A 8 18.05 4.71 5.67
N VAL A 9 18.97 3.78 5.98
CA VAL A 9 19.31 3.37 7.34
C VAL A 9 20.31 4.35 7.95
N LYS A 10 21.42 4.66 7.23
CA LYS A 10 22.47 5.55 7.71
C LYS A 10 21.96 6.96 8.01
N SER A 11 20.99 7.44 7.24
CA SER A 11 20.34 8.74 7.46
C SER A 11 19.53 8.82 8.75
N ARG A 12 19.27 7.71 9.44
CA ARG A 12 18.58 7.62 10.73
C ARG A 12 19.54 7.55 11.92
N GLU A 13 20.85 7.57 11.68
CA GLU A 13 21.83 7.69 12.76
C GLU A 13 21.62 9.00 13.50
N ASN A 14 21.28 8.90 14.80
CA ASN A 14 21.06 10.05 15.67
C ASN A 14 21.45 9.68 17.10
N LYS A 15 22.48 10.34 17.65
CA LYS A 15 22.97 10.08 19.00
C LYS A 15 21.97 10.41 20.09
N GLU A 16 21.12 11.43 19.86
CA GLU A 16 20.07 11.80 20.77
C GLU A 16 18.98 10.71 20.85
N LEU A 17 18.63 10.10 19.70
CA LEU A 17 17.72 8.95 19.69
C LEU A 17 18.26 7.79 20.53
N LEU A 18 19.56 7.45 20.41
CA LEU A 18 20.14 6.41 21.24
C LEU A 18 20.10 6.78 22.72
N ALA A 19 20.44 8.05 23.08
CA ALA A 19 20.34 8.51 24.46
C ALA A 19 18.91 8.38 25.02
N ASN A 20 17.90 8.75 24.23
CA ASN A 20 16.50 8.62 24.63
C ASN A 20 16.08 7.16 24.82
N LEU A 21 16.52 6.23 23.94
CA LEU A 21 16.26 4.81 24.10
C LEU A 21 16.88 4.19 25.36
N LEU A 22 17.88 4.83 25.94
CA LEU A 22 18.55 4.38 27.19
C LEU A 22 17.92 4.94 28.47
N LEU A 23 16.94 5.86 28.37
CA LEU A 23 16.29 6.46 29.55
C LEU A 23 15.37 5.48 30.30
N ASP A 24 14.90 4.44 29.63
CA ASP A 24 14.01 3.44 30.21
C ASP A 24 14.39 2.00 29.81
N LYS A 25 13.53 1.03 30.15
CA LYS A 25 13.70 -0.39 29.80
C LYS A 25 12.49 -0.97 29.07
N HIS A 26 11.61 -0.12 28.54
CA HIS A 26 10.43 -0.58 27.79
C HIS A 26 10.82 -1.31 26.49
N PRO A 27 9.99 -2.22 25.98
CA PRO A 27 10.19 -2.79 24.65
C PRO A 27 10.35 -1.71 23.58
N ILE A 28 11.15 -1.99 22.56
CA ILE A 28 11.36 -1.06 21.45
C ILE A 28 10.71 -1.64 20.18
N LEU A 29 9.82 -0.89 19.55
CA LEU A 29 9.29 -1.21 18.25
C LEU A 29 9.98 -0.33 17.18
N PHE A 30 10.69 -0.98 16.27
CA PHE A 30 11.30 -0.34 15.11
C PHE A 30 10.32 -0.40 13.92
N GLU A 31 9.91 0.75 13.42
CA GLU A 31 8.98 0.87 12.29
C GLU A 31 9.73 0.84 10.95
N GLY A 32 9.94 -0.36 10.42
CA GLY A 32 10.62 -0.63 9.16
C GLY A 32 12.14 -0.80 9.28
N LEU A 33 12.73 -1.53 8.32
CA LEU A 33 14.17 -1.79 8.25
C LEU A 33 15.01 -0.50 8.27
N HIS A 34 14.49 0.58 7.71
CA HIS A 34 15.17 1.88 7.65
C HIS A 34 15.38 2.52 9.03
N THR A 35 14.61 2.15 10.06
CA THR A 35 14.80 2.64 11.43
C THR A 35 15.77 1.80 12.25
N CYS A 36 16.24 0.67 11.72
CA CYS A 36 17.02 -0.33 12.45
C CYS A 36 18.51 0.00 12.64
N PHE A 37 18.93 1.27 12.50
CA PHE A 37 20.34 1.64 12.66
C PHE A 37 20.92 1.18 14.02
N TYR A 38 20.13 1.27 15.08
CA TYR A 38 20.53 0.87 16.44
C TYR A 38 20.03 -0.51 16.88
N LEU A 39 19.39 -1.29 16.00
CA LEU A 39 18.79 -2.58 16.37
C LEU A 39 19.80 -3.56 17.00
N ASN A 40 21.03 -3.61 16.46
CA ASN A 40 22.12 -4.45 16.96
C ASN A 40 23.15 -3.64 17.77
N HIS A 41 22.72 -2.55 18.44
CA HIS A 41 23.64 -1.75 19.24
C HIS A 41 23.91 -2.42 20.60
N PRO A 42 25.19 -2.56 21.06
CA PRO A 42 25.53 -3.28 22.31
C PRO A 42 24.80 -2.79 23.55
N LEU A 43 24.56 -1.47 23.66
CA LEU A 43 23.81 -0.89 24.79
C LEU A 43 22.33 -1.28 24.84
N LEU A 44 21.79 -1.82 23.72
CA LEU A 44 20.41 -2.29 23.61
C LEU A 44 20.30 -3.82 23.57
N GLU A 45 21.39 -4.56 23.89
CA GLU A 45 21.42 -6.03 23.81
C GLU A 45 20.33 -6.68 24.68
N ASN A 46 20.15 -6.17 25.88
CA ASN A 46 19.18 -6.71 26.85
C ASN A 46 17.77 -6.10 26.74
N ARG A 47 17.49 -5.35 25.66
CA ARG A 47 16.15 -4.78 25.42
C ARG A 47 15.32 -5.73 24.58
N TYR A 48 14.06 -5.88 24.91
CA TYR A 48 13.12 -6.55 24.01
C TYR A 48 12.86 -5.66 22.79
N LYS A 49 13.14 -6.19 21.61
CA LYS A 49 13.13 -5.44 20.33
C LYS A 49 12.25 -6.14 19.33
N MET A 50 11.29 -5.41 18.80
CA MET A 50 10.45 -5.83 17.70
C MET A 50 10.72 -4.96 16.47
N VAL A 51 10.60 -5.53 15.28
CA VAL A 51 10.67 -4.76 14.04
C VAL A 51 9.40 -5.01 13.23
N ARG A 52 8.71 -3.93 12.87
CA ARG A 52 7.60 -3.99 11.95
C ARG A 52 8.12 -3.91 10.53
N CYS A 53 8.01 -4.99 9.78
CA CYS A 53 8.50 -5.09 8.42
C CYS A 53 7.39 -4.66 7.45
N HIS A 54 7.62 -3.55 6.73
CA HIS A 54 6.64 -2.97 5.81
C HIS A 54 6.74 -3.56 4.40
N ASN A 55 7.94 -3.94 3.99
CA ASN A 55 8.25 -4.54 2.69
C ASN A 55 9.53 -5.35 2.80
N ILE A 56 9.79 -6.19 1.82
CA ILE A 56 11.14 -6.68 1.53
C ILE A 56 11.87 -5.54 0.82
N GLU A 57 12.56 -4.69 1.58
CA GLU A 57 13.10 -3.39 1.11
C GLU A 57 14.04 -3.53 -0.09
N HIS A 58 14.84 -4.59 -0.14
CA HIS A 58 15.76 -4.79 -1.25
C HIS A 58 15.03 -5.14 -2.56
N GLU A 59 13.90 -5.84 -2.51
CA GLU A 59 13.06 -6.13 -3.67
C GLU A 59 12.32 -4.89 -4.13
N TYR A 60 11.81 -4.08 -3.20
CA TYR A 60 11.19 -2.80 -3.52
C TYR A 60 12.16 -1.86 -4.26
N TYR A 61 13.40 -1.71 -3.76
CA TYR A 61 14.41 -0.90 -4.43
C TYR A 61 14.84 -1.49 -5.78
N TYR A 62 14.83 -2.81 -5.92
CA TYR A 62 15.08 -3.46 -7.19
C TYR A 62 13.97 -3.18 -8.21
N SER A 63 12.72 -3.23 -7.79
CA SER A 63 11.57 -2.84 -8.61
C SER A 63 11.65 -1.37 -9.05
N LEU A 64 12.07 -0.45 -8.17
CA LEU A 64 12.31 0.95 -8.56
C LEU A 64 13.42 1.08 -9.61
N PHE A 65 14.46 0.25 -9.53
CA PHE A 65 15.51 0.19 -10.54
C PHE A 65 14.97 -0.24 -11.91
N GLU A 66 14.11 -1.26 -11.95
CA GLU A 66 13.54 -1.77 -13.20
C GLU A 66 12.55 -0.79 -13.85
N ASN A 67 11.84 -0.02 -13.03
CA ASN A 67 10.76 0.87 -13.48
C ASN A 67 11.16 2.34 -13.65
N THR A 68 12.46 2.69 -13.59
CA THR A 68 12.92 4.05 -13.84
C THR A 68 13.77 4.14 -15.13
N ASN A 69 13.50 5.16 -15.95
CA ASN A 69 14.26 5.44 -17.16
C ASN A 69 15.47 6.37 -16.92
N ASN A 70 15.64 6.87 -15.69
CA ASN A 70 16.74 7.77 -15.34
C ASN A 70 17.99 6.98 -14.93
N LEU A 71 19.05 7.02 -15.73
CA LEU A 71 20.27 6.25 -15.52
C LEU A 71 20.94 6.48 -14.15
N LEU A 72 20.91 7.71 -13.62
CA LEU A 72 21.45 8.01 -12.30
C LEU A 72 20.61 7.37 -11.18
N LYS A 73 19.28 7.42 -11.31
CA LYS A 73 18.36 6.76 -10.38
C LYS A 73 18.50 5.24 -10.48
N GLN A 74 18.64 4.68 -11.69
CA GLN A 74 18.88 3.24 -11.87
C GLN A 74 20.13 2.78 -11.10
N PHE A 75 21.25 3.49 -11.29
CA PHE A 75 22.49 3.17 -10.58
C PHE A 75 22.31 3.26 -9.06
N TYR A 76 21.65 4.31 -8.59
CA TYR A 76 21.34 4.49 -7.17
C TYR A 76 20.48 3.34 -6.62
N PHE A 77 19.33 3.07 -7.22
CA PHE A 77 18.40 2.04 -6.74
C PHE A 77 19.02 0.64 -6.77
N LYS A 78 19.76 0.30 -7.83
CA LYS A 78 20.47 -0.99 -7.92
C LYS A 78 21.53 -1.13 -6.83
N SER A 79 22.28 -0.06 -6.55
CA SER A 79 23.28 -0.04 -5.49
C SER A 79 22.64 -0.19 -4.11
N GLU A 80 21.58 0.58 -3.83
CA GLU A 80 20.89 0.53 -2.53
C GLU A 80 20.17 -0.81 -2.33
N SER A 81 19.54 -1.40 -3.36
CA SER A 81 18.96 -2.74 -3.28
C SER A 81 19.99 -3.78 -2.81
N LYS A 82 21.20 -3.78 -3.37
CA LYS A 82 22.27 -4.70 -2.94
C LYS A 82 22.71 -4.48 -1.49
N LYS A 83 22.80 -3.21 -1.06
CA LYS A 83 23.14 -2.88 0.33
C LYS A 83 22.03 -3.29 1.28
N LEU A 84 20.78 -3.04 0.94
CA LEU A 84 19.61 -3.43 1.73
C LEU A 84 19.53 -4.94 1.90
N LYS A 85 19.74 -5.71 0.82
CA LYS A 85 19.78 -7.18 0.88
C LYS A 85 20.82 -7.70 1.87
N LYS A 86 22.01 -7.08 1.87
CA LYS A 86 23.08 -7.44 2.83
C LYS A 86 22.72 -6.99 4.25
N TYR A 87 22.12 -5.80 4.39
CA TYR A 87 21.78 -5.22 5.69
C TYR A 87 20.62 -5.93 6.37
N GLU A 88 19.73 -6.56 5.62
CA GLU A 88 18.54 -7.26 6.12
C GLU A 88 18.88 -8.33 7.18
N SER A 89 20.08 -8.90 7.15
CA SER A 89 20.56 -9.83 8.19
C SER A 89 20.56 -9.23 9.61
N VAL A 90 20.57 -7.89 9.75
CA VAL A 90 20.47 -7.22 11.08
C VAL A 90 19.17 -7.57 11.81
N LEU A 91 18.12 -7.94 11.08
CA LEU A 91 16.82 -8.30 11.63
C LEU A 91 16.87 -9.55 12.52
N SER A 92 17.89 -10.39 12.39
CA SER A 92 18.12 -11.52 13.31
C SER A 92 18.39 -11.07 14.76
N ALA A 93 18.76 -9.81 14.99
CA ALA A 93 18.98 -9.24 16.32
C ALA A 93 17.66 -8.76 17.01
N ALA A 94 16.53 -8.85 16.34
CA ALA A 94 15.22 -8.59 16.91
C ALA A 94 14.70 -9.84 17.65
N ASN A 95 13.94 -9.63 18.73
CA ASN A 95 13.22 -10.70 19.39
C ASN A 95 12.04 -11.20 18.55
N LYS A 96 11.42 -10.30 17.76
CA LYS A 96 10.28 -10.63 16.92
C LYS A 96 10.21 -9.72 15.68
N LEU A 97 9.79 -10.29 14.54
CA LEU A 97 9.46 -9.53 13.33
C LEU A 97 7.96 -9.55 13.10
N LEU A 98 7.37 -8.39 12.88
CA LEU A 98 5.94 -8.18 12.67
C LEU A 98 5.73 -7.75 11.21
N CYS A 99 5.37 -8.69 10.35
CA CYS A 99 5.26 -8.46 8.91
C CYS A 99 3.83 -8.05 8.54
N ILE A 100 3.66 -7.07 7.66
CA ILE A 100 2.33 -6.58 7.24
C ILE A 100 1.76 -7.35 6.04
N SER A 101 2.47 -8.34 5.52
CA SER A 101 2.08 -9.20 4.40
C SER A 101 2.44 -10.64 4.72
N GLU A 102 1.56 -11.59 4.41
CA GLU A 102 1.81 -13.02 4.56
C GLU A 102 2.99 -13.49 3.69
N ASN A 103 3.06 -12.97 2.46
CA ASN A 103 4.16 -13.31 1.54
C ASN A 103 5.52 -12.85 2.11
N ASP A 104 5.57 -11.65 2.67
CA ASP A 104 6.79 -11.12 3.28
C ASP A 104 7.16 -11.90 4.55
N THR A 105 6.16 -12.39 5.29
CA THR A 105 6.38 -13.23 6.47
C THR A 105 7.15 -14.51 6.11
N VAL A 106 6.82 -15.15 4.98
CA VAL A 106 7.54 -16.33 4.49
C VAL A 106 9.01 -16.04 4.18
N HIS A 107 9.31 -14.83 3.70
CA HIS A 107 10.68 -14.37 3.49
C HIS A 107 11.41 -14.16 4.83
N PHE A 108 10.79 -13.41 5.76
CA PHE A 108 11.42 -13.01 7.02
C PHE A 108 11.58 -14.15 8.02
N ILE A 109 10.76 -15.20 7.99
CA ILE A 109 10.95 -16.42 8.79
C ILE A 109 12.33 -17.05 8.54
N LYS A 110 12.90 -16.93 7.35
CA LYS A 110 14.25 -17.43 7.02
C LYS A 110 15.37 -16.64 7.70
N ILE A 111 15.09 -15.40 8.13
CA ILE A 111 16.05 -14.52 8.79
C ILE A 111 15.86 -14.58 10.31
N ASN A 112 14.62 -14.61 10.75
CA ASN A 112 14.22 -14.71 12.15
C ASN A 112 12.99 -15.61 12.25
N ASN A 113 13.11 -16.75 12.91
CA ASN A 113 12.02 -17.74 13.07
C ASN A 113 10.85 -17.23 13.94
N HIS A 114 11.02 -16.11 14.64
CA HIS A 114 9.96 -15.40 15.35
C HIS A 114 9.33 -14.30 14.49
N SER A 115 9.13 -14.57 13.21
CA SER A 115 8.39 -13.68 12.29
C SER A 115 6.91 -14.05 12.26
N GLU A 116 6.04 -13.04 12.36
CA GLU A 116 4.59 -13.21 12.44
C GLU A 116 3.89 -12.21 11.53
N TYR A 117 2.82 -12.64 10.88
CA TYR A 117 1.95 -11.76 10.12
C TYR A 117 1.05 -10.97 11.06
N ILE A 118 1.11 -9.66 10.99
CA ILE A 118 0.21 -8.74 11.67
C ILE A 118 -0.22 -7.67 10.66
N PRO A 119 -1.50 -7.57 10.32
CA PRO A 119 -1.99 -6.62 9.33
C PRO A 119 -1.59 -5.17 9.61
N ALA A 120 -1.44 -4.38 8.57
CA ALA A 120 -1.14 -2.96 8.71
C ALA A 120 -2.29 -2.23 9.41
N PHE A 121 -1.94 -1.29 10.29
CA PHE A 121 -2.94 -0.37 10.87
C PHE A 121 -3.45 0.61 9.83
N HIS A 122 -4.71 1.00 9.98
CA HIS A 122 -5.39 1.93 9.08
C HIS A 122 -6.35 2.84 9.85
N GLY A 123 -6.79 3.94 9.24
CA GLY A 123 -7.63 4.95 9.89
C GLY A 123 -9.11 4.61 9.99
N ASN A 124 -9.54 3.40 9.56
CA ASN A 124 -10.97 3.05 9.52
C ASN A 124 -11.31 2.12 10.69
N GLU A 125 -12.47 2.33 11.32
CA GLU A 125 -12.98 1.48 12.41
C GLU A 125 -14.21 0.69 11.98
N LEU A 126 -15.09 1.29 11.18
CA LEU A 126 -16.35 0.71 10.75
C LEU A 126 -16.51 0.76 9.24
N VAL A 127 -17.10 -0.29 8.68
CA VAL A 127 -17.49 -0.29 7.26
C VAL A 127 -18.62 0.71 7.04
N ASN A 128 -18.53 1.50 5.99
CA ASN A 128 -19.52 2.47 5.62
C ASN A 128 -20.90 1.82 5.52
N SER A 129 -21.91 2.44 6.15
CA SER A 129 -23.29 1.95 6.16
C SER A 129 -24.08 2.34 4.90
N ASN A 130 -23.54 3.24 4.09
CA ASN A 130 -24.21 3.71 2.88
C ASN A 130 -24.30 2.60 1.83
N LEU A 131 -25.45 2.48 1.17
CA LEU A 131 -25.69 1.60 0.03
C LEU A 131 -25.98 2.39 -1.25
N GLU A 132 -26.09 3.70 -1.14
CA GLU A 132 -26.32 4.61 -2.28
C GLU A 132 -25.00 5.28 -2.64
N PHE A 133 -24.60 5.11 -3.89
CA PHE A 133 -23.39 5.67 -4.44
C PHE A 133 -23.70 6.62 -5.59
N ASP A 134 -22.87 7.64 -5.74
CA ASP A 134 -22.92 8.51 -6.90
C ASP A 134 -22.48 7.74 -8.16
N ASN A 135 -22.99 8.12 -9.31
CA ASN A 135 -22.74 7.41 -10.56
C ASN A 135 -21.39 7.78 -11.19
N TYR A 136 -20.28 7.47 -10.47
CA TYR A 136 -18.93 7.66 -11.01
C TYR A 136 -17.97 6.54 -10.59
N ILE A 137 -16.89 6.44 -11.34
CA ILE A 137 -15.78 5.51 -11.15
C ILE A 137 -14.58 6.30 -10.68
N LEU A 138 -13.95 5.87 -9.58
CA LEU A 138 -12.81 6.55 -8.96
C LEU A 138 -11.52 5.73 -9.10
N TYR A 139 -10.47 6.36 -9.59
CA TYR A 139 -9.09 5.94 -9.35
C TYR A 139 -8.39 6.94 -8.44
N HIS A 140 -7.75 6.50 -7.37
CA HIS A 140 -6.98 7.37 -6.49
C HIS A 140 -5.61 6.81 -6.17
N ALA A 141 -4.60 7.68 -6.13
CA ALA A 141 -3.22 7.29 -5.81
C ALA A 141 -2.34 8.51 -5.47
N ASN A 142 -1.17 8.26 -4.89
CA ASN A 142 -0.11 9.28 -4.86
C ASN A 142 0.50 9.41 -6.27
N LEU A 143 0.08 10.41 -7.04
CA LEU A 143 0.47 10.60 -8.43
C LEU A 143 1.93 11.11 -8.59
N CYS A 144 2.56 11.59 -7.51
CA CYS A 144 4.00 11.86 -7.49
C CYS A 144 4.86 10.60 -7.71
N VAL A 145 4.29 9.42 -7.41
CA VAL A 145 4.93 8.13 -7.67
C VAL A 145 4.69 7.74 -9.12
N SER A 146 5.76 7.60 -9.89
CA SER A 146 5.73 7.36 -11.35
C SER A 146 4.83 6.17 -11.74
N GLU A 147 4.88 5.08 -11.01
CA GLU A 147 4.05 3.89 -11.22
C GLU A 147 2.54 4.19 -11.13
N ASN A 148 2.15 4.96 -10.12
CA ASN A 148 0.74 5.33 -9.93
C ASN A 148 0.25 6.27 -11.02
N GLU A 149 1.10 7.19 -11.47
CA GLU A 149 0.76 8.09 -12.56
C GLU A 149 0.69 7.35 -13.91
N GLN A 150 1.59 6.41 -14.17
CA GLN A 150 1.54 5.53 -15.34
C GLN A 150 0.23 4.72 -15.37
N MET A 151 -0.21 4.21 -14.21
CA MET A 151 -1.50 3.53 -14.10
C MET A 151 -2.67 4.48 -14.43
N ALA A 152 -2.65 5.72 -13.93
CA ALA A 152 -3.67 6.72 -14.26
C ALA A 152 -3.69 7.01 -15.77
N ILE A 153 -2.54 7.19 -16.40
CA ILE A 153 -2.42 7.41 -17.86
C ILE A 153 -2.97 6.22 -18.63
N TYR A 154 -2.62 5.00 -18.22
CA TYR A 154 -3.13 3.78 -18.81
C TYR A 154 -4.67 3.69 -18.75
N LEU A 155 -5.25 3.97 -17.57
CA LEU A 155 -6.70 3.99 -17.40
C LEU A 155 -7.38 5.02 -18.33
N ILE A 156 -6.82 6.22 -18.46
CA ILE A 156 -7.34 7.27 -19.33
C ILE A 156 -7.31 6.86 -20.81
N GLN A 157 -6.24 6.18 -21.22
CA GLN A 157 -6.02 5.82 -22.63
C GLN A 157 -6.80 4.58 -23.06
N HIS A 158 -7.00 3.62 -22.18
CA HIS A 158 -7.46 2.28 -22.54
C HIS A 158 -8.78 1.87 -21.86
N ILE A 159 -9.08 2.40 -20.68
CA ILE A 159 -10.22 1.96 -19.86
C ILE A 159 -11.30 3.04 -19.77
N PHE A 160 -10.95 4.31 -19.51
CA PHE A 160 -11.90 5.42 -19.36
C PHE A 160 -12.38 5.95 -20.73
N THR A 161 -12.81 5.04 -21.60
CA THR A 161 -13.16 5.34 -22.99
C THR A 161 -14.66 5.55 -23.21
N ASN A 162 -15.51 4.99 -22.33
CA ASN A 162 -16.97 5.13 -22.44
C ASN A 162 -17.40 6.54 -21.99
N LYS A 163 -17.91 7.35 -22.93
CA LYS A 163 -18.31 8.74 -22.67
C LYS A 163 -19.58 8.88 -21.82
N ASN A 164 -20.33 7.80 -21.62
CA ASN A 164 -21.54 7.80 -20.80
C ASN A 164 -21.24 7.67 -19.31
N TYR A 165 -19.99 7.37 -18.94
CA TYR A 165 -19.57 7.26 -17.55
C TYR A 165 -18.78 8.48 -17.10
N ASN A 166 -18.95 8.85 -15.85
CA ASN A 166 -18.13 9.86 -15.19
C ASN A 166 -16.98 9.17 -14.47
N TYR A 167 -15.77 9.64 -14.75
CA TYR A 167 -14.55 9.13 -14.10
C TYR A 167 -13.91 10.23 -13.27
N LYS A 168 -13.36 9.84 -12.13
CA LYS A 168 -12.58 10.74 -11.29
C LYS A 168 -11.20 10.16 -11.04
N ILE A 169 -10.19 11.00 -11.18
CA ILE A 169 -8.81 10.67 -10.80
C ILE A 169 -8.42 11.61 -9.68
N ALA A 170 -8.09 11.07 -8.51
CA ALA A 170 -7.74 11.87 -7.35
C ALA A 170 -6.34 11.53 -6.85
N GLY A 171 -5.51 12.55 -6.61
CA GLY A 171 -4.17 12.26 -6.10
C GLY A 171 -3.27 13.45 -5.91
N LYS A 172 -2.13 13.16 -5.28
CA LYS A 172 -1.13 14.14 -4.90
C LYS A 172 -0.18 14.44 -6.05
N GLU A 173 0.08 15.71 -6.30
CA GLU A 173 1.11 16.19 -7.23
C GLU A 173 1.04 15.55 -8.63
N PRO A 174 -0.12 15.64 -9.34
CA PRO A 174 -0.19 15.16 -10.72
C PRO A 174 0.76 15.97 -11.62
N SER A 175 1.46 15.29 -12.53
CA SER A 175 2.37 15.97 -13.46
C SER A 175 1.62 16.85 -14.45
N SER A 176 2.33 17.80 -15.05
CA SER A 176 1.79 18.62 -16.15
C SER A 176 1.43 17.77 -17.38
N ALA A 177 2.09 16.62 -17.58
CA ALA A 177 1.77 15.68 -18.66
C ALA A 177 0.39 15.03 -18.46
N LEU A 178 0.10 14.56 -17.23
CA LEU A 178 -1.20 14.01 -16.88
C LEU A 178 -2.30 15.07 -17.00
N GLN A 179 -2.07 16.30 -16.52
CA GLN A 179 -3.02 17.40 -16.62
C GLN A 179 -3.35 17.73 -18.10
N LYS A 180 -2.33 17.81 -18.95
CA LYS A 180 -2.49 18.02 -20.40
C LYS A 180 -3.29 16.93 -21.09
N LEU A 181 -3.12 15.67 -20.69
CA LEU A 181 -3.85 14.54 -21.25
C LEU A 181 -5.37 14.66 -20.98
N LEU A 182 -5.76 15.37 -19.95
CA LEU A 182 -7.15 15.54 -19.51
C LEU A 182 -7.83 16.80 -20.05
N GLU A 183 -7.11 17.77 -20.61
CA GLU A 183 -7.66 19.07 -21.09
C GLU A 183 -8.88 18.94 -21.99
N ASN A 184 -8.96 17.88 -22.79
CA ASN A 184 -10.06 17.66 -23.76
C ASN A 184 -10.98 16.48 -23.34
N LYS A 185 -10.90 16.02 -22.10
CA LYS A 185 -11.73 14.90 -21.60
C LYS A 185 -12.85 15.45 -20.72
N THR A 186 -14.06 15.56 -21.27
CA THR A 186 -15.21 16.16 -20.57
C THR A 186 -15.82 15.25 -19.51
N ASN A 187 -15.55 13.95 -19.57
CA ASN A 187 -16.09 12.94 -18.66
C ASN A 187 -15.08 12.41 -17.64
N ILE A 188 -13.87 13.00 -17.59
CA ILE A 188 -12.84 12.64 -16.61
C ILE A 188 -12.45 13.90 -15.81
N GLU A 189 -12.69 13.88 -14.52
CA GLU A 189 -12.34 14.95 -13.57
C GLU A 189 -11.04 14.60 -12.85
N LEU A 190 -10.08 15.54 -12.81
CA LEU A 190 -8.86 15.43 -12.02
C LEU A 190 -9.01 16.25 -10.73
N ILE A 191 -8.95 15.57 -9.59
CA ILE A 191 -8.93 16.19 -8.26
C ILE A 191 -7.49 16.16 -7.74
N ALA A 192 -6.78 17.28 -7.96
CA ALA A 192 -5.39 17.39 -7.55
C ALA A 192 -5.28 17.79 -6.07
N ASN A 193 -4.38 17.11 -5.35
CA ASN A 193 -4.05 17.36 -3.95
C ASN A 193 -5.26 17.41 -3.00
N PRO A 194 -6.19 16.43 -3.06
CA PRO A 194 -7.32 16.39 -2.14
C PRO A 194 -6.83 16.27 -0.70
N THR A 195 -7.55 16.91 0.23
CA THR A 195 -7.40 16.59 1.66
C THR A 195 -7.86 15.17 1.95
N ASN A 196 -7.49 14.60 3.08
CA ASN A 196 -7.94 13.26 3.46
C ASN A 196 -9.48 13.17 3.53
N ASP A 197 -10.15 14.20 4.04
CA ASP A 197 -11.61 14.21 4.13
C ASP A 197 -12.26 14.25 2.74
N VAL A 198 -11.73 15.05 1.82
CA VAL A 198 -12.20 15.08 0.42
C VAL A 198 -11.97 13.73 -0.25
N LEU A 199 -10.80 13.12 -0.06
CA LEU A 199 -10.48 11.82 -0.63
C LEU A 199 -11.39 10.71 -0.07
N ASN A 200 -11.59 10.67 1.25
CA ASN A 200 -12.47 9.71 1.89
C ASN A 200 -13.93 9.88 1.41
N ASN A 201 -14.40 11.12 1.25
CA ASN A 201 -15.73 11.39 0.68
C ASN A 201 -15.82 10.91 -0.78
N LEU A 202 -14.79 11.12 -1.61
CA LEU A 202 -14.75 10.61 -2.98
C LEU A 202 -14.80 9.07 -3.01
N ILE A 203 -14.03 8.40 -2.15
CA ILE A 203 -14.02 6.94 -2.06
C ILE A 203 -15.39 6.41 -1.62
N SER A 204 -15.99 7.04 -0.60
CA SER A 204 -17.26 6.58 0.00
C SER A 204 -18.46 6.77 -0.91
N LYS A 205 -18.41 7.70 -1.84
CA LYS A 205 -19.48 7.98 -2.80
C LYS A 205 -19.29 7.33 -4.16
N ALA A 206 -18.09 6.85 -4.47
CA ALA A 206 -17.83 6.18 -5.75
C ALA A 206 -18.58 4.86 -5.85
N LYS A 207 -19.31 4.66 -6.95
CA LYS A 207 -19.94 3.37 -7.26
C LYS A 207 -18.89 2.28 -7.45
N ILE A 208 -17.79 2.61 -8.14
CA ILE A 208 -16.66 1.71 -8.35
C ILE A 208 -15.37 2.41 -7.94
N ASN A 209 -14.59 1.77 -7.09
CA ASN A 209 -13.23 2.16 -6.74
C ASN A 209 -12.24 1.26 -7.48
N ILE A 210 -11.42 1.81 -8.37
CA ILE A 210 -10.35 1.08 -9.05
C ILE A 210 -9.08 1.18 -8.21
N VAL A 211 -8.60 0.03 -7.74
CA VAL A 211 -7.42 -0.09 -6.86
C VAL A 211 -6.36 -0.98 -7.53
N THR A 212 -6.17 -0.77 -8.82
CA THR A 212 -5.16 -1.47 -9.62
C THR A 212 -3.79 -0.82 -9.49
N SER A 213 -2.73 -1.56 -9.85
CA SER A 213 -1.34 -1.13 -9.82
C SER A 213 -0.56 -1.84 -10.91
N MET A 214 0.44 -1.18 -11.50
CA MET A 214 1.35 -1.80 -12.47
C MET A 214 2.31 -2.80 -11.82
N ILE A 215 2.64 -2.61 -10.54
CA ILE A 215 3.53 -3.48 -9.77
C ILE A 215 2.71 -4.22 -8.72
N ASP A 216 2.86 -5.54 -8.68
CA ASP A 216 2.23 -6.38 -7.66
C ASP A 216 3.18 -6.57 -6.47
N ALA A 217 3.51 -5.46 -5.80
CA ALA A 217 4.40 -5.47 -4.63
C ALA A 217 3.76 -4.74 -3.44
N GLY A 218 3.97 -5.31 -2.27
CA GLY A 218 3.63 -4.72 -0.98
C GLY A 218 2.14 -4.71 -0.63
N PHE A 219 1.86 -4.32 0.60
CA PHE A 219 0.49 -4.22 1.11
C PHE A 219 -0.20 -2.94 0.61
N LYS A 220 -1.41 -3.07 0.07
CA LYS A 220 -2.14 -1.95 -0.54
C LYS A 220 -3.12 -1.32 0.47
N LEU A 221 -2.65 -0.42 1.34
CA LEU A 221 -3.52 0.35 2.25
C LEU A 221 -4.70 1.04 1.54
N LYS A 222 -4.51 1.48 0.28
CA LYS A 222 -5.58 2.07 -0.52
C LYS A 222 -6.74 1.09 -0.77
N LEU A 223 -6.47 -0.23 -0.85
CA LEU A 223 -7.51 -1.24 -0.98
C LEU A 223 -8.32 -1.35 0.31
N ILE A 224 -7.66 -1.41 1.46
CA ILE A 224 -8.35 -1.48 2.75
C ILE A 224 -9.24 -0.24 2.92
N ASN A 225 -8.74 0.94 2.58
CA ASN A 225 -9.54 2.17 2.65
C ASN A 225 -10.77 2.11 1.73
N ALA A 226 -10.60 1.63 0.50
CA ALA A 226 -11.70 1.47 -0.44
C ALA A 226 -12.72 0.41 0.02
N LEU A 227 -12.27 -0.67 0.66
CA LEU A 227 -13.14 -1.70 1.21
C LEU A 227 -13.94 -1.20 2.43
N TYR A 228 -13.36 -0.38 3.29
CA TYR A 228 -14.08 0.19 4.43
C TYR A 228 -15.10 1.26 4.01
N LEU A 229 -14.76 2.10 3.04
CA LEU A 229 -15.52 3.31 2.73
C LEU A 229 -16.42 3.17 1.50
N GLY A 230 -15.95 2.47 0.45
CA GLY A 230 -16.53 2.55 -0.88
C GLY A 230 -17.51 1.44 -1.25
N GLY A 231 -18.08 1.54 -2.45
CA GLY A 231 -18.89 0.54 -3.12
C GLY A 231 -18.08 -0.62 -3.69
N HIS A 232 -18.33 -0.97 -4.96
CA HIS A 232 -17.56 -2.01 -5.64
C HIS A 232 -16.08 -1.65 -5.75
N CYS A 233 -15.19 -2.64 -5.59
CA CYS A 233 -13.75 -2.47 -5.73
C CYS A 233 -13.22 -3.36 -6.85
N ILE A 234 -12.54 -2.77 -7.84
CA ILE A 234 -11.82 -3.48 -8.89
C ILE A 234 -10.34 -3.49 -8.55
N VAL A 235 -9.71 -4.68 -8.58
CA VAL A 235 -8.29 -4.88 -8.30
C VAL A 235 -7.63 -5.75 -9.36
N ASN A 236 -6.30 -5.80 -9.37
CA ASN A 236 -5.56 -6.85 -10.08
C ASN A 236 -5.89 -8.22 -9.47
N LYS A 237 -5.58 -9.28 -10.19
CA LYS A 237 -5.72 -10.67 -9.67
C LYS A 237 -5.08 -10.80 -8.30
N SER A 238 -5.84 -11.34 -7.36
CA SER A 238 -5.42 -11.59 -5.98
C SER A 238 -5.18 -13.09 -5.77
N LYS A 239 -4.28 -13.42 -4.85
CA LYS A 239 -4.09 -14.80 -4.38
C LYS A 239 -4.97 -15.14 -3.17
N ASP A 240 -5.59 -14.15 -2.56
CA ASP A 240 -6.45 -14.32 -1.38
C ASP A 240 -7.88 -14.70 -1.81
N GLU A 241 -8.23 -15.97 -1.67
CA GLU A 241 -9.54 -16.52 -2.04
C GLU A 241 -10.70 -15.96 -1.19
N VAL A 242 -10.43 -15.51 0.03
CA VAL A 242 -11.46 -14.89 0.88
C VAL A 242 -11.71 -13.46 0.45
N LEU A 243 -10.66 -12.73 0.12
CA LEU A 243 -10.74 -11.36 -0.42
C LEU A 243 -11.53 -11.33 -1.74
N LYS A 244 -11.39 -12.33 -2.59
CA LYS A 244 -12.12 -12.45 -3.87
C LYS A 244 -13.64 -12.36 -3.74
N LYS A 245 -14.20 -12.69 -2.57
CA LYS A 245 -15.63 -12.54 -2.30
C LYS A 245 -16.08 -11.09 -2.06
N THR A 246 -15.13 -10.17 -1.89
CA THR A 246 -15.38 -8.76 -1.55
C THR A 246 -14.91 -7.79 -2.63
N ILE A 247 -14.25 -8.28 -3.66
CA ILE A 247 -13.64 -7.52 -4.75
C ILE A 247 -14.01 -8.11 -6.11
N HIS A 248 -13.70 -7.36 -7.16
CA HIS A 248 -13.78 -7.81 -8.55
C HIS A 248 -12.39 -7.78 -9.16
N GLU A 249 -11.97 -8.92 -9.71
CA GLU A 249 -10.63 -9.08 -10.25
C GLU A 249 -10.62 -8.80 -11.74
N VAL A 250 -9.59 -8.12 -12.22
CA VAL A 250 -9.36 -7.87 -13.63
C VAL A 250 -7.92 -8.22 -14.01
N ASP A 251 -7.74 -8.59 -15.26
CA ASP A 251 -6.44 -8.60 -15.90
C ASP A 251 -6.20 -7.24 -16.54
N ILE A 252 -5.24 -6.48 -16.01
CA ILE A 252 -4.93 -5.13 -16.52
C ILE A 252 -4.43 -5.15 -17.98
N GLU A 253 -3.95 -6.28 -18.49
CA GLU A 253 -3.52 -6.42 -19.89
C GLU A 253 -4.70 -6.72 -20.81
N ASN A 254 -5.87 -7.10 -20.27
CA ASN A 254 -7.09 -7.37 -21.03
C ASN A 254 -8.09 -6.23 -20.90
N ASN A 255 -7.96 -5.21 -21.76
CA ASN A 255 -8.82 -4.03 -21.75
C ASN A 255 -10.30 -4.35 -21.97
N VAL A 256 -10.62 -5.39 -22.75
CA VAL A 256 -12.00 -5.79 -23.03
C VAL A 256 -12.65 -6.34 -21.76
N ASP A 257 -11.98 -7.24 -21.08
CA ASP A 257 -12.44 -7.83 -19.83
C ASP A 257 -12.61 -6.77 -18.74
N PHE A 258 -11.65 -5.85 -18.63
CA PHE A 258 -11.73 -4.75 -17.68
C PHE A 258 -12.93 -3.84 -17.93
N ASN A 259 -13.19 -3.45 -19.20
CA ASN A 259 -14.35 -2.61 -19.53
C ASN A 259 -15.67 -3.35 -19.32
N ASN A 260 -15.76 -4.65 -19.66
CA ASN A 260 -16.94 -5.48 -19.39
C ASN A 260 -17.24 -5.54 -17.88
N GLN A 261 -16.22 -5.70 -17.04
CA GLN A 261 -16.39 -5.70 -15.59
C GLN A 261 -16.90 -4.34 -15.07
N ILE A 262 -16.43 -3.22 -15.63
CA ILE A 262 -16.96 -1.89 -15.32
C ILE A 262 -18.43 -1.79 -15.71
N ASP A 263 -18.77 -2.19 -16.93
CA ASP A 263 -20.15 -2.11 -17.45
C ASP A 263 -21.13 -2.94 -16.59
N GLU A 264 -20.73 -4.14 -16.19
CA GLU A 264 -21.49 -5.00 -15.28
C GLU A 264 -21.72 -4.31 -13.91
N LEU A 265 -20.66 -3.79 -13.30
CA LEU A 265 -20.72 -3.17 -11.98
C LEU A 265 -21.45 -1.83 -11.97
N MET A 266 -21.45 -1.09 -13.08
CA MET A 266 -22.25 0.14 -13.22
C MET A 266 -23.75 -0.15 -13.21
N LEU A 267 -24.18 -1.34 -13.60
CA LEU A 267 -25.58 -1.79 -13.56
C LEU A 267 -25.94 -2.49 -12.24
N LEU A 268 -24.95 -3.11 -11.58
CA LEU A 268 -25.15 -3.86 -10.36
C LEU A 268 -25.36 -2.93 -9.16
N SER A 269 -26.34 -3.25 -8.31
CA SER A 269 -26.54 -2.59 -7.02
C SER A 269 -25.64 -3.22 -5.95
N TYR A 270 -25.00 -2.40 -5.12
CA TYR A 270 -24.27 -2.88 -3.95
C TYR A 270 -25.27 -3.21 -2.84
N SER A 271 -25.32 -4.47 -2.43
CA SER A 271 -26.36 -4.98 -1.54
C SER A 271 -25.93 -5.01 -0.06
N ASN A 272 -26.88 -5.20 0.85
CA ASN A 272 -26.61 -5.49 2.26
C ASN A 272 -25.78 -6.76 2.44
N GLN A 273 -25.98 -7.77 1.58
CA GLN A 273 -25.21 -9.01 1.62
C GLN A 273 -23.73 -8.77 1.25
N ASP A 274 -23.45 -7.96 0.23
CA ASP A 274 -22.08 -7.60 -0.14
C ASP A 274 -21.37 -6.87 1.00
N LYS A 275 -22.09 -5.96 1.66
CA LYS A 275 -21.61 -5.24 2.83
C LYS A 275 -21.33 -6.18 4.00
N GLU A 276 -22.21 -7.13 4.29
CA GLU A 276 -22.03 -8.09 5.39
C GLU A 276 -20.83 -9.00 5.15
N VAL A 277 -20.69 -9.55 3.94
CA VAL A 277 -19.53 -10.37 3.55
C VAL A 277 -18.22 -9.57 3.72
N ARG A 278 -18.21 -8.33 3.26
CA ARG A 278 -17.05 -7.43 3.38
C ARG A 278 -16.75 -7.09 4.84
N ASN A 279 -17.75 -6.75 5.63
CA ASN A 279 -17.57 -6.43 7.05
C ASN A 279 -16.99 -7.62 7.83
N ASN A 280 -17.48 -8.83 7.57
CA ASN A 280 -16.96 -10.04 8.19
C ASN A 280 -15.48 -10.28 7.78
N TYR A 281 -15.15 -10.07 6.51
CA TYR A 281 -13.77 -10.19 6.03
C TYR A 281 -12.85 -9.18 6.73
N LEU A 282 -13.23 -7.90 6.74
CA LEU A 282 -12.41 -6.83 7.32
C LEU A 282 -12.23 -7.00 8.84
N ASN A 283 -13.28 -7.37 9.56
CA ASN A 283 -13.21 -7.61 11.01
C ASN A 283 -12.30 -8.79 11.37
N ASN A 284 -12.29 -9.84 10.54
CA ASN A 284 -11.47 -11.01 10.80
C ASN A 284 -10.01 -10.82 10.42
N HIS A 285 -9.73 -10.04 9.37
CA HIS A 285 -8.37 -9.96 8.79
C HIS A 285 -7.68 -8.61 9.03
N PHE A 286 -8.43 -7.51 9.25
CA PHE A 286 -7.88 -6.15 9.31
C PHE A 286 -8.36 -5.33 10.51
N SER A 287 -8.83 -5.96 11.58
CA SER A 287 -9.19 -5.26 12.80
C SER A 287 -7.95 -4.65 13.49
N ASN A 288 -7.89 -3.31 13.58
CA ASN A 288 -6.84 -2.61 14.32
C ASN A 288 -6.75 -3.07 15.78
N HIS A 289 -7.91 -3.33 16.41
CA HIS A 289 -7.95 -3.84 17.78
C HIS A 289 -7.27 -5.19 17.92
N ASN A 290 -7.55 -6.14 17.03
CA ASN A 290 -6.93 -7.45 17.03
C ASN A 290 -5.41 -7.36 16.74
N SER A 291 -5.02 -6.54 15.75
CA SER A 291 -3.61 -6.29 15.43
C SER A 291 -2.85 -5.68 16.61
N ALA A 292 -3.44 -4.71 17.33
CA ALA A 292 -2.83 -4.12 18.52
C ALA A 292 -2.69 -5.15 19.65
N LYS A 293 -3.71 -5.98 19.87
CA LYS A 293 -3.67 -7.05 20.86
C LYS A 293 -2.57 -8.08 20.57
N MET A 294 -2.40 -8.45 19.30
CA MET A 294 -1.32 -9.35 18.87
C MET A 294 0.06 -8.76 19.18
N ILE A 295 0.27 -7.45 18.93
CA ILE A 295 1.54 -6.78 19.23
C ILE A 295 1.81 -6.72 20.74
N LEU A 296 0.79 -6.45 21.56
CA LEU A 296 0.93 -6.35 23.01
C LEU A 296 1.18 -7.71 23.69
N LEU A 297 0.78 -8.80 23.04
CA LEU A 297 0.98 -10.18 23.50
C LEU A 297 2.25 -10.82 22.90
N ALA A 298 2.86 -10.13 21.94
CA ALA A 298 4.08 -10.56 21.26
C ALA A 298 5.32 -10.30 22.12
#